data_3ce0c0ab85248007199424d80628a1d8
#
_entry.id   3ce0c0ab85248007199424d80628a1d8
#
_cell.length_a   1.000
_cell.length_b   1.000
_cell.length_c   1.000
_cell.angle_alpha   90.00
_cell.angle_beta   90.00
_cell.angle_gamma   90.00
#
_symmetry.space_group_name_H-M   'P 1'
#
loop_
_entity.id
_entity.type
_entity.pdbx_description
1 polymer ?
#
loop_
_entity_poly.entity_id
_entity_poly.type
_entity_poly.pdbx_seq_one_letter_code
_entity_poly.pdbx_strand_id
1 'polypeptide(L)'
;MRITADDIRIRRFHEKRGTVAVFVVDASGSQAARRLGEVKGAVERLLADCYVRRDSVALVAFRGKGAEIVLPPTRSLARARRTLAGLPGGGGTPLASGLALGLELAERIQRKGETPLIVLLTDGRANIARDGLAERERAGAEAITAAKAVRVAGVKALAIDSAAPSRRGDVRELAQAMGALYVPLPFADSSAINRAVRAAAEA
;
A
#
# COMPACT_ATOMS: atom_id res chain seq x y z
N MET A 1 -43.26 -20.05 32.40
CA MET A 1 -42.54 -18.92 31.76
C MET A 1 -42.20 -19.36 30.34
N ARG A 2 -42.79 -18.76 29.28
CA ARG A 2 -42.50 -19.10 27.87
C ARG A 2 -41.62 -17.98 27.33
N ILE A 3 -40.40 -18.33 26.88
CA ILE A 3 -39.49 -17.40 26.20
C ILE A 3 -39.99 -17.29 24.78
N THR A 4 -40.31 -16.08 24.33
CA THR A 4 -40.72 -15.78 22.95
C THR A 4 -39.54 -15.24 22.15
N ALA A 5 -39.60 -15.26 20.80
CA ALA A 5 -38.55 -14.75 19.93
C ALA A 5 -38.23 -13.26 20.21
N ASP A 6 -39.18 -12.50 20.71
CA ASP A 6 -39.05 -11.08 21.06
C ASP A 6 -38.22 -10.83 22.34
N ASP A 7 -38.02 -11.88 23.16
CA ASP A 7 -37.17 -11.80 24.35
C ASP A 7 -35.70 -11.97 24.06
N ILE A 8 -35.33 -12.36 22.81
CA ILE A 8 -33.96 -12.59 22.39
C ILE A 8 -33.36 -11.30 21.83
N ARG A 9 -32.65 -10.57 22.68
CA ARG A 9 -31.88 -9.39 22.24
C ARG A 9 -30.46 -9.80 21.84
N ILE A 10 -30.19 -9.88 20.54
CA ILE A 10 -28.83 -10.11 20.03
C ILE A 10 -28.08 -8.78 20.04
N ARG A 11 -27.11 -8.61 20.95
CA ARG A 11 -26.14 -7.51 20.87
C ARG A 11 -25.15 -7.83 19.75
N ARG A 12 -25.26 -7.16 18.59
CA ARG A 12 -24.19 -7.12 17.60
C ARG A 12 -23.07 -6.22 18.13
N PHE A 13 -22.02 -6.82 18.64
CA PHE A 13 -20.79 -6.10 18.91
C PHE A 13 -20.12 -5.80 17.56
N HIS A 14 -20.11 -4.54 17.13
CA HIS A 14 -19.19 -4.08 16.12
C HIS A 14 -17.82 -3.94 16.81
N GLU A 15 -17.06 -5.01 16.87
CA GLU A 15 -15.63 -4.88 17.12
C GLU A 15 -15.04 -4.01 16.00
N LYS A 16 -14.49 -2.85 16.36
CA LYS A 16 -13.65 -2.08 15.44
C LYS A 16 -12.42 -2.95 15.16
N ARG A 17 -12.47 -3.72 14.08
CA ARG A 17 -11.35 -4.52 13.61
C ARG A 17 -10.23 -3.55 13.28
N GLY A 18 -9.04 -3.77 13.82
CA GLY A 18 -7.90 -2.89 13.60
C GLY A 18 -7.58 -2.79 12.10
N THR A 19 -7.24 -1.61 11.64
CA THR A 19 -6.77 -1.40 10.27
C THR A 19 -5.27 -1.69 10.21
N VAL A 20 -4.81 -2.32 9.12
CA VAL A 20 -3.40 -2.51 8.82
C VAL A 20 -3.05 -1.84 7.51
N ALA A 21 -2.29 -0.75 7.54
CA ALA A 21 -1.78 -0.10 6.35
C ALA A 21 -0.55 -0.85 5.82
N VAL A 22 -0.68 -1.49 4.67
CA VAL A 22 0.38 -2.22 3.97
C VAL A 22 1.00 -1.28 2.95
N PHE A 23 2.15 -0.71 3.29
CA PHE A 23 2.91 0.13 2.37
C PHE A 23 3.70 -0.75 1.40
N VAL A 24 3.44 -0.59 0.11
CA VAL A 24 4.17 -1.24 -0.99
C VAL A 24 5.02 -0.17 -1.65
N VAL A 25 6.33 -0.19 -1.36
CA VAL A 25 7.25 0.93 -1.63
C VAL A 25 8.24 0.57 -2.72
N ASP A 26 8.32 1.42 -3.72
CA ASP A 26 9.35 1.38 -4.74
C ASP A 26 10.69 1.86 -4.16
N ALA A 27 11.61 0.94 -3.99
CA ALA A 27 12.98 1.21 -3.56
C ALA A 27 13.98 1.12 -4.73
N SER A 28 13.52 1.15 -5.99
CA SER A 28 14.35 1.10 -7.18
C SER A 28 14.98 2.46 -7.52
N GLY A 29 16.07 2.43 -8.27
CA GLY A 29 16.72 3.63 -8.82
C GLY A 29 17.62 4.41 -7.84
N SER A 30 18.60 5.11 -8.36
CA SER A 30 19.57 5.94 -7.60
C SER A 30 18.92 7.18 -6.95
N GLN A 31 17.74 7.57 -7.42
CA GLN A 31 16.97 8.69 -6.86
C GLN A 31 15.87 8.23 -5.88
N ALA A 32 15.71 6.91 -5.64
CA ALA A 32 14.73 6.40 -4.69
C ALA A 32 15.00 6.99 -3.29
N ALA A 33 16.24 7.05 -2.84
CA ALA A 33 16.61 7.67 -1.56
C ALA A 33 16.27 9.18 -1.52
N ARG A 34 16.45 9.92 -2.62
CA ARG A 34 16.13 11.35 -2.71
C ARG A 34 14.62 11.59 -2.80
N ARG A 35 13.92 10.81 -3.64
CA ARG A 35 12.44 10.87 -3.76
C ARG A 35 11.77 10.34 -2.51
N LEU A 36 12.31 9.28 -1.90
CA LEU A 36 11.88 8.84 -0.58
C LEU A 36 12.06 9.95 0.46
N GLY A 37 13.06 10.84 0.31
CA GLY A 37 13.25 12.04 1.13
C GLY A 37 12.12 13.06 0.98
N GLU A 38 11.71 13.35 -0.26
CA GLU A 38 10.57 14.26 -0.54
C GLU A 38 9.23 13.63 -0.15
N VAL A 39 9.08 12.33 -0.41
CA VAL A 39 7.92 11.52 -0.02
C VAL A 39 7.96 11.15 1.46
N LYS A 40 9.15 11.08 2.07
CA LYS A 40 9.38 10.69 3.45
C LYS A 40 8.53 11.51 4.43
N GLY A 41 8.43 12.83 4.21
CA GLY A 41 7.57 13.70 5.02
C GLY A 41 6.09 13.31 4.93
N ALA A 42 5.59 12.99 3.75
CA ALA A 42 4.20 12.57 3.55
C ALA A 42 3.95 11.17 4.16
N VAL A 43 4.87 10.23 3.92
CA VAL A 43 4.77 8.87 4.50
C VAL A 43 4.96 8.88 6.01
N GLU A 44 5.86 9.70 6.56
CA GLU A 44 6.04 9.84 8.01
C GLU A 44 4.80 10.42 8.69
N ARG A 45 4.10 11.38 8.05
CA ARG A 45 2.83 11.90 8.56
C ARG A 45 1.74 10.83 8.50
N LEU A 46 1.67 10.08 7.41
CA LEU A 46 0.73 8.97 7.24
C LEU A 46 0.95 7.89 8.31
N LEU A 47 2.21 7.56 8.59
CA LEU A 47 2.59 6.65 9.67
C LEU A 47 2.21 7.22 11.06
N ALA A 48 2.37 8.54 11.26
CA ALA A 48 1.97 9.20 12.51
C ALA A 48 0.45 9.14 12.71
N ASP A 49 -0.33 9.32 11.64
CA ASP A 49 -1.79 9.26 11.69
C ASP A 49 -2.29 7.83 11.93
N CYS A 50 -1.66 6.82 11.32
CA CYS A 50 -1.92 5.42 11.65
C CYS A 50 -1.66 5.16 13.15
N TYR A 51 -0.59 5.71 13.71
CA TYR A 51 -0.27 5.59 15.12
C TYR A 51 -1.35 6.22 16.02
N VAL A 52 -1.79 7.46 15.71
CA VAL A 52 -2.86 8.14 16.47
C VAL A 52 -4.16 7.33 16.46
N ARG A 53 -4.47 6.66 15.34
CA ARG A 53 -5.65 5.78 15.22
C ARG A 53 -5.47 4.39 15.84
N ARG A 54 -4.27 4.07 16.31
CA ARG A 54 -3.87 2.74 16.78
C ARG A 54 -3.90 1.67 15.67
N ASP A 55 -3.78 2.08 14.41
CA ASP A 55 -3.64 1.18 13.28
C ASP A 55 -2.26 0.53 13.29
N SER A 56 -2.16 -0.67 12.73
CA SER A 56 -0.88 -1.32 12.47
C SER A 56 -0.35 -0.91 11.10
N VAL A 57 0.96 -0.96 10.93
CA VAL A 57 1.63 -0.69 9.66
C VAL A 57 2.53 -1.86 9.27
N ALA A 58 2.60 -2.16 7.98
CA ALA A 58 3.53 -3.13 7.40
C ALA A 58 4.22 -2.50 6.20
N LEU A 59 5.45 -2.94 5.88
CA LEU A 59 6.21 -2.45 4.74
C LEU A 59 6.63 -3.62 3.84
N VAL A 60 6.29 -3.53 2.58
CA VAL A 60 6.79 -4.34 1.49
C VAL A 60 7.66 -3.43 0.63
N ALA A 61 8.91 -3.78 0.41
CA ALA A 61 9.80 -3.07 -0.52
C ALA A 61 10.02 -3.91 -1.77
N PHE A 62 10.04 -3.27 -2.94
CA PHE A 62 10.39 -3.95 -4.18
C PHE A 62 11.51 -3.21 -4.91
N ARG A 63 12.53 -3.98 -5.34
CA ARG A 63 13.71 -3.49 -6.07
C ARG A 63 14.51 -4.64 -6.66
N GLY A 64 15.42 -4.32 -7.57
CA GLY A 64 16.30 -5.34 -8.18
C GLY A 64 15.47 -6.33 -8.98
N LYS A 65 15.31 -7.56 -8.50
CA LYS A 65 14.58 -8.63 -9.20
C LYS A 65 13.31 -9.10 -8.49
N GLY A 66 12.98 -8.57 -7.30
CA GLY A 66 11.86 -9.07 -6.52
C GLY A 66 11.34 -8.09 -5.44
N ALA A 67 10.52 -8.62 -4.56
CA ALA A 67 9.94 -7.89 -3.44
C ALA A 67 10.12 -8.66 -2.13
N GLU A 68 10.16 -7.94 -1.01
CA GLU A 68 10.31 -8.53 0.33
C GLU A 68 9.47 -7.79 1.37
N ILE A 69 9.01 -8.50 2.40
CA ILE A 69 8.37 -7.89 3.57
C ILE A 69 9.48 -7.42 4.51
N VAL A 70 9.80 -6.13 4.46
CA VAL A 70 10.86 -5.51 5.29
C VAL A 70 10.38 -5.17 6.70
N LEU A 71 9.06 -5.05 6.89
CA LEU A 71 8.44 -4.85 8.20
C LEU A 71 7.11 -5.59 8.26
N PRO A 72 6.98 -6.63 9.08
CA PRO A 72 5.69 -7.25 9.34
C PRO A 72 4.76 -6.30 10.11
N PRO A 73 3.42 -6.55 10.13
CA PRO A 73 2.47 -5.71 10.83
C PRO A 73 2.90 -5.36 12.25
N THR A 74 2.97 -4.07 12.55
CA THR A 74 3.40 -3.53 13.85
C THR A 74 2.72 -2.20 14.15
N ARG A 75 2.55 -1.89 15.43
CA ARG A 75 2.11 -0.57 15.91
C ARG A 75 3.28 0.36 16.26
N SER A 76 4.51 -0.10 16.08
CA SER A 76 5.70 0.69 16.42
C SER A 76 6.06 1.68 15.30
N LEU A 77 5.64 2.93 15.44
CA LEU A 77 6.01 4.02 14.53
C LEU A 77 7.53 4.19 14.41
N ALA A 78 8.26 4.03 15.52
CA ALA A 78 9.73 4.15 15.53
C ALA A 78 10.39 3.06 14.66
N ARG A 79 9.87 1.81 14.69
CA ARG A 79 10.33 0.74 13.82
C ARG A 79 10.01 1.04 12.35
N ALA A 80 8.77 1.45 12.05
CA ALA A 80 8.34 1.76 10.70
C ALA A 80 9.21 2.88 10.08
N ARG A 81 9.42 3.98 10.80
CA ARG A 81 10.29 5.09 10.35
C ARG A 81 11.73 4.63 10.12
N ARG A 82 12.29 3.85 11.04
CA ARG A 82 13.67 3.35 10.93
C ARG A 82 13.83 2.41 9.75
N THR A 83 12.89 1.48 9.54
CA THR A 83 12.90 0.55 8.42
C THR A 83 12.79 1.32 7.10
N LEU A 84 11.86 2.28 6.99
CA LEU A 84 11.68 3.10 5.80
C LEU A 84 12.94 3.93 5.47
N ALA A 85 13.57 4.52 6.51
CA ALA A 85 14.79 5.32 6.35
C ALA A 85 16.00 4.48 5.93
N GLY A 86 16.03 3.22 6.34
CA GLY A 86 17.13 2.27 6.04
C GLY A 86 16.92 1.48 4.74
N LEU A 87 15.85 1.72 3.96
CA LEU A 87 15.64 1.02 2.70
C LEU A 87 16.78 1.32 1.72
N PRO A 88 17.52 0.29 1.28
CA PRO A 88 18.57 0.48 0.29
C PRO A 88 17.93 0.78 -1.06
N GLY A 89 18.38 1.85 -1.72
CA GLY A 89 17.94 2.23 -3.05
C GLY A 89 18.71 1.52 -4.17
N GLY A 90 18.13 1.45 -5.36
CA GLY A 90 18.79 1.01 -6.59
C GLY A 90 18.28 -0.31 -7.16
N GLY A 91 18.72 -0.60 -8.40
CA GLY A 91 18.31 -1.76 -9.16
C GLY A 91 17.05 -1.54 -9.99
N GLY A 92 16.50 -2.64 -10.52
CA GLY A 92 15.28 -2.64 -11.32
C GLY A 92 14.01 -2.47 -10.50
N THR A 93 12.88 -2.34 -11.19
CA THR A 93 11.56 -2.07 -10.60
C THR A 93 10.60 -3.25 -10.87
N PRO A 94 10.60 -4.31 -10.05
CA PRO A 94 9.68 -5.45 -10.16
C PRO A 94 8.32 -5.12 -9.54
N LEU A 95 7.60 -4.16 -10.13
CA LEU A 95 6.34 -3.62 -9.59
C LEU A 95 5.26 -4.71 -9.42
N ALA A 96 5.16 -5.63 -10.39
CA ALA A 96 4.22 -6.76 -10.31
C ALA A 96 4.49 -7.65 -9.08
N SER A 97 5.77 -7.91 -8.78
CA SER A 97 6.17 -8.68 -7.59
C SER A 97 5.83 -7.93 -6.30
N GLY A 98 6.03 -6.60 -6.28
CA GLY A 98 5.65 -5.76 -5.15
C GLY A 98 4.16 -5.81 -4.85
N LEU A 99 3.32 -5.64 -5.88
CA LEU A 99 1.86 -5.71 -5.76
C LEU A 99 1.39 -7.10 -5.35
N ALA A 100 1.96 -8.16 -5.94
CA ALA A 100 1.58 -9.53 -5.61
C ALA A 100 1.89 -9.87 -4.14
N LEU A 101 3.08 -9.50 -3.63
CA LEU A 101 3.45 -9.73 -2.24
C LEU A 101 2.62 -8.85 -1.29
N GLY A 102 2.33 -7.61 -1.68
CA GLY A 102 1.43 -6.72 -0.93
C GLY A 102 0.03 -7.29 -0.80
N LEU A 103 -0.52 -7.85 -1.87
CA LEU A 103 -1.82 -8.53 -1.87
C LEU A 103 -1.80 -9.78 -0.99
N GLU A 104 -0.79 -10.63 -1.12
CA GLU A 104 -0.65 -11.83 -0.28
C GLU A 104 -0.62 -11.48 1.21
N LEU A 105 0.10 -10.41 1.58
CA LEU A 105 0.12 -9.93 2.96
C LEU A 105 -1.25 -9.40 3.38
N ALA A 106 -1.93 -8.64 2.52
CA ALA A 106 -3.27 -8.12 2.78
C ALA A 106 -4.29 -9.25 3.02
N GLU A 107 -4.26 -10.30 2.21
CA GLU A 107 -5.12 -11.48 2.40
C GLU A 107 -4.82 -12.22 3.72
N ARG A 108 -3.54 -12.30 4.12
CA ARG A 108 -3.16 -12.87 5.43
C ARG A 108 -3.72 -12.04 6.59
N ILE A 109 -3.76 -10.71 6.44
CA ILE A 109 -4.33 -9.78 7.41
C ILE A 109 -5.84 -9.97 7.48
N GLN A 110 -6.54 -10.07 6.33
CA GLN A 110 -7.98 -10.34 6.28
C GLN A 110 -8.36 -11.66 6.98
N ARG A 111 -7.57 -12.72 6.74
CA ARG A 111 -7.79 -14.02 7.41
C ARG A 111 -7.68 -13.95 8.93
N LYS A 112 -6.94 -12.97 9.47
CA LYS A 112 -6.86 -12.70 10.92
C LYS A 112 -8.01 -11.82 11.44
N GLY A 113 -8.92 -11.41 10.55
CA GLY A 113 -10.06 -10.57 10.89
C GLY A 113 -9.73 -9.08 10.97
N GLU A 114 -8.55 -8.64 10.53
CA GLU A 114 -8.18 -7.23 10.43
C GLU A 114 -8.49 -6.69 9.04
N THR A 115 -8.60 -5.36 8.89
CA THR A 115 -8.90 -4.69 7.62
C THR A 115 -7.61 -4.17 6.98
N PRO A 116 -7.12 -4.76 5.87
CA PRO A 116 -5.94 -4.24 5.19
C PRO A 116 -6.30 -3.03 4.31
N LEU A 117 -5.34 -2.10 4.20
CA LEU A 117 -5.32 -1.02 3.22
C LEU A 117 -3.97 -1.05 2.50
N ILE A 118 -3.94 -1.31 1.20
CA ILE A 118 -2.71 -1.23 0.41
C ILE A 118 -2.42 0.22 0.07
N VAL A 119 -1.20 0.69 0.40
CA VAL A 119 -0.68 2.01 0.04
C VAL A 119 0.51 1.82 -0.89
N LEU A 120 0.25 1.87 -2.20
CA LEU A 120 1.29 1.78 -3.23
C LEU A 120 2.01 3.12 -3.36
N LEU A 121 3.34 3.11 -3.30
CA LEU A 121 4.20 4.25 -3.53
C LEU A 121 5.18 3.93 -4.65
N THR A 122 5.02 4.53 -5.83
CA THR A 122 5.82 4.26 -7.03
C THR A 122 5.83 5.45 -8.00
N ASP A 123 6.78 5.46 -8.92
CA ASP A 123 6.76 6.35 -10.08
C ASP A 123 6.15 5.68 -11.34
N GLY A 124 5.60 4.49 -11.19
CA GLY A 124 4.91 3.72 -12.24
C GLY A 124 5.82 2.96 -13.19
N ARG A 125 7.13 3.04 -13.04
CA ARG A 125 8.07 2.36 -13.92
C ARG A 125 8.20 0.90 -13.54
N ALA A 126 7.60 0.01 -14.33
CA ALA A 126 7.90 -1.41 -14.27
C ALA A 126 8.93 -1.74 -15.35
N ASN A 127 10.04 -2.38 -14.99
CA ASN A 127 11.07 -2.80 -15.95
C ASN A 127 11.62 -4.19 -15.68
N ILE A 128 11.20 -4.84 -14.61
CA ILE A 128 11.55 -6.22 -14.26
C ILE A 128 10.25 -7.04 -14.19
N ALA A 129 10.18 -8.09 -15.01
CA ALA A 129 9.09 -9.04 -15.00
C ALA A 129 9.15 -9.96 -13.75
N ARG A 130 8.09 -10.71 -13.48
CA ARG A 130 7.99 -11.54 -12.27
C ARG A 130 9.03 -12.66 -12.19
N ASP A 131 9.55 -13.12 -13.34
CA ASP A 131 10.65 -14.06 -13.41
C ASP A 131 12.05 -13.44 -13.22
N GLY A 132 12.11 -12.12 -13.01
CA GLY A 132 13.34 -11.37 -12.78
C GLY A 132 14.05 -10.90 -14.06
N LEU A 133 13.44 -11.10 -15.24
CA LEU A 133 13.98 -10.63 -16.52
C LEU A 133 13.67 -9.14 -16.74
N ALA A 134 14.62 -8.45 -17.36
CA ALA A 134 14.51 -7.02 -17.68
C ALA A 134 13.74 -6.83 -19.00
N GLU A 135 12.42 -6.92 -18.95
CA GLU A 135 11.50 -6.77 -20.07
C GLU A 135 10.42 -5.74 -19.75
N ARG A 136 10.60 -4.51 -20.19
CA ARG A 136 9.75 -3.39 -19.78
C ARG A 136 8.28 -3.54 -20.16
N GLU A 137 7.99 -3.97 -21.38
CA GLU A 137 6.62 -4.13 -21.87
C GLU A 137 5.89 -5.22 -21.08
N ARG A 138 6.51 -6.37 -20.94
CA ARG A 138 5.99 -7.49 -20.16
C ARG A 138 5.83 -7.13 -18.68
N ALA A 139 6.84 -6.46 -18.08
CA ALA A 139 6.78 -5.99 -16.71
C ALA A 139 5.60 -5.03 -16.46
N GLY A 140 5.31 -4.14 -17.43
CA GLY A 140 4.15 -3.25 -17.39
C GLY A 140 2.84 -4.02 -17.43
N ALA A 141 2.68 -4.97 -18.37
CA ALA A 141 1.49 -5.80 -18.49
C ALA A 141 1.25 -6.67 -17.23
N GLU A 142 2.32 -7.24 -16.67
CA GLU A 142 2.26 -8.02 -15.42
C GLU A 142 1.89 -7.12 -14.23
N ALA A 143 2.36 -5.86 -14.18
CA ALA A 143 2.01 -4.91 -13.14
C ALA A 143 0.51 -4.54 -13.18
N ILE A 144 -0.05 -4.31 -14.37
CA ILE A 144 -1.49 -4.09 -14.56
C ILE A 144 -2.30 -5.32 -14.15
N THR A 145 -1.82 -6.52 -14.47
CA THR A 145 -2.47 -7.77 -14.06
C THR A 145 -2.48 -7.92 -12.53
N ALA A 146 -1.36 -7.64 -11.86
CA ALA A 146 -1.27 -7.66 -10.40
C ALA A 146 -2.16 -6.57 -9.76
N ALA A 147 -2.24 -5.39 -10.39
CA ALA A 147 -3.14 -4.31 -9.96
C ALA A 147 -4.62 -4.73 -10.02
N LYS A 148 -5.05 -5.38 -11.11
CA LYS A 148 -6.40 -5.95 -11.24
C LYS A 148 -6.69 -7.01 -10.17
N ALA A 149 -5.71 -7.82 -9.81
CA ALA A 149 -5.87 -8.82 -8.74
C ALA A 149 -6.19 -8.18 -7.39
N VAL A 150 -5.57 -7.04 -7.05
CA VAL A 150 -5.90 -6.27 -5.84
C VAL A 150 -7.38 -5.84 -5.85
N ARG A 151 -7.87 -5.36 -6.99
CA ARG A 151 -9.28 -4.96 -7.14
C ARG A 151 -10.23 -6.14 -6.99
N VAL A 152 -9.91 -7.28 -7.63
CA VAL A 152 -10.74 -8.50 -7.56
C VAL A 152 -10.82 -9.04 -6.14
N ALA A 153 -9.71 -8.96 -5.39
CA ALA A 153 -9.67 -9.37 -3.97
C ALA A 153 -10.48 -8.43 -3.05
N GLY A 154 -11.02 -7.33 -3.56
CA GLY A 154 -11.79 -6.36 -2.77
C GLY A 154 -10.95 -5.62 -1.72
N VAL A 155 -9.62 -5.64 -1.84
CA VAL A 155 -8.73 -4.94 -0.93
C VAL A 155 -8.70 -3.46 -1.28
N LYS A 156 -9.00 -2.60 -0.32
CA LYS A 156 -8.93 -1.16 -0.49
C LYS A 156 -7.50 -0.72 -0.76
N ALA A 157 -7.33 0.24 -1.66
CA ALA A 157 -6.02 0.67 -2.08
C ALA A 157 -5.93 2.18 -2.30
N LEU A 158 -4.73 2.73 -2.06
CA LEU A 158 -4.31 4.09 -2.34
C LEU A 158 -3.05 4.02 -3.19
N ALA A 159 -2.99 4.75 -4.29
CA ALA A 159 -1.79 4.87 -5.13
C ALA A 159 -1.22 6.28 -5.02
N ILE A 160 -0.03 6.38 -4.44
CA ILE A 160 0.73 7.63 -4.30
C ILE A 160 1.74 7.70 -5.45
N ASP A 161 1.54 8.67 -6.33
CA ASP A 161 2.36 8.88 -7.51
C ASP A 161 3.55 9.80 -7.20
N SER A 162 4.75 9.24 -7.22
CA SER A 162 6.01 9.97 -7.06
C SER A 162 6.67 10.38 -8.39
N ALA A 163 6.00 10.14 -9.52
CA ALA A 163 6.52 10.53 -10.83
C ALA A 163 6.56 12.06 -11.02
N ALA A 164 7.49 12.51 -11.85
CA ALA A 164 7.46 13.88 -12.34
C ALA A 164 6.16 14.17 -13.13
N PRO A 165 5.64 15.41 -13.13
CA PRO A 165 4.35 15.74 -13.76
C PRO A 165 4.18 15.25 -15.20
N SER A 166 5.29 15.24 -15.98
CA SER A 166 5.29 14.76 -17.36
C SER A 166 5.13 13.24 -17.55
N ARG A 167 5.11 12.45 -16.46
CA ARG A 167 5.08 10.97 -16.48
C ARG A 167 3.98 10.35 -15.61
N ARG A 168 3.01 11.13 -15.19
CA ARG A 168 1.98 10.66 -14.24
C ARG A 168 0.96 9.66 -14.81
N GLY A 169 1.00 9.38 -16.12
CA GLY A 169 0.06 8.47 -16.77
C GLY A 169 0.10 7.05 -16.24
N ASP A 170 1.30 6.51 -16.05
CA ASP A 170 1.52 5.10 -15.69
C ASP A 170 0.92 4.74 -14.31
N VAL A 171 1.11 5.61 -13.30
CA VAL A 171 0.56 5.37 -11.95
C VAL A 171 -0.95 5.56 -11.91
N ARG A 172 -1.48 6.48 -12.72
CA ARG A 172 -2.93 6.67 -12.85
C ARG A 172 -3.62 5.43 -13.42
N GLU A 173 -3.03 4.81 -14.44
CA GLU A 173 -3.53 3.57 -15.01
C GLU A 173 -3.50 2.42 -13.99
N LEU A 174 -2.40 2.29 -13.25
CA LEU A 174 -2.29 1.33 -12.15
C LEU A 174 -3.37 1.56 -11.09
N ALA A 175 -3.59 2.80 -10.67
CA ALA A 175 -4.62 3.15 -9.68
C ALA A 175 -6.03 2.76 -10.18
N GLN A 176 -6.34 3.02 -11.45
CA GLN A 176 -7.61 2.61 -12.05
C GLN A 176 -7.75 1.09 -12.07
N ALA A 177 -6.70 0.36 -12.45
CA ALA A 177 -6.69 -1.09 -12.48
C ALA A 177 -6.89 -1.70 -11.07
N MET A 178 -6.29 -1.10 -10.04
CA MET A 178 -6.45 -1.48 -8.63
C MET A 178 -7.81 -1.10 -8.05
N GLY A 179 -8.58 -0.19 -8.67
CA GLY A 179 -9.68 0.48 -8.02
C GLY A 179 -9.24 1.37 -6.85
N ALA A 180 -8.01 1.87 -6.92
CA ALA A 180 -7.38 2.66 -5.87
C ALA A 180 -7.68 4.16 -6.01
N LEU A 181 -7.67 4.87 -4.89
CA LEU A 181 -7.63 6.32 -4.90
C LEU A 181 -6.24 6.79 -5.37
N TYR A 182 -6.22 7.67 -6.38
CA TYR A 182 -4.99 8.22 -6.94
C TYR A 182 -4.61 9.55 -6.28
N VAL A 183 -3.35 9.65 -5.82
CA VAL A 183 -2.81 10.86 -5.16
C VAL A 183 -1.45 11.23 -5.75
N PRO A 184 -1.35 12.29 -6.56
CA PRO A 184 -0.07 12.76 -7.12
C PRO A 184 0.72 13.59 -6.10
N LEU A 185 2.05 13.42 -6.07
CA LEU A 185 2.99 14.30 -5.36
C LEU A 185 3.51 15.40 -6.30
N PRO A 186 3.88 16.60 -5.86
CA PRO A 186 3.95 17.12 -4.48
C PRO A 186 2.63 17.69 -3.95
N PHE A 187 1.52 17.59 -4.69
CA PHE A 187 0.20 18.10 -4.27
C PHE A 187 -0.47 17.22 -3.20
N ALA A 188 0.18 16.15 -2.77
CA ALA A 188 -0.25 15.43 -1.59
C ALA A 188 0.04 16.28 -0.34
N ASP A 189 -0.78 17.30 -0.13
CA ASP A 189 -0.97 17.84 1.21
C ASP A 189 -1.30 16.64 2.13
N SER A 190 -0.59 16.55 3.24
CA SER A 190 -0.81 15.50 4.23
C SER A 190 -2.29 15.35 4.62
N SER A 191 -3.04 16.44 4.57
CA SER A 191 -4.49 16.46 4.79
C SER A 191 -5.26 15.74 3.69
N ALA A 192 -4.83 15.81 2.42
CA ALA A 192 -5.46 15.10 1.30
C ALA A 192 -5.20 13.58 1.39
N ILE A 193 -3.97 13.18 1.70
CA ILE A 193 -3.63 11.78 1.92
C ILE A 193 -4.41 11.21 3.12
N ASN A 194 -4.51 11.97 4.21
CA ASN A 194 -5.28 11.59 5.38
C ASN A 194 -6.77 11.43 5.10
N ARG A 195 -7.36 12.35 4.35
CA ARG A 195 -8.76 12.22 3.90
C ARG A 195 -8.95 10.97 3.05
N ALA A 196 -8.01 10.71 2.15
CA ALA A 196 -8.02 9.55 1.27
C ALA A 196 -7.92 8.22 2.04
N VAL A 197 -7.00 8.13 3.01
CA VAL A 197 -6.86 6.97 3.89
C VAL A 197 -8.10 6.79 4.78
N ARG A 198 -8.67 7.87 5.30
CA ARG A 198 -9.92 7.83 6.07
C ARG A 198 -11.08 7.34 5.20
N ALA A 199 -11.28 7.93 4.03
CA ALA A 199 -12.34 7.51 3.11
C ALA A 199 -12.19 6.04 2.70
N ALA A 200 -10.95 5.57 2.50
CA ALA A 200 -10.68 4.16 2.20
C ALA A 200 -10.86 3.24 3.42
N ALA A 201 -10.70 3.70 4.64
CA ALA A 201 -10.87 2.90 5.85
C ALA A 201 -12.33 2.83 6.33
N GLU A 202 -13.14 3.85 6.01
CA GLU A 202 -14.53 4.01 6.49
C GLU A 202 -15.59 3.50 5.49
N ALA A 203 -15.23 3.35 4.21
CA ALA A 203 -16.10 2.80 3.17
C ALA A 203 -16.06 1.28 3.12
#